data_b37cfafba77ac2281e7a97a44af952c9
#
_entry.id   b37cfafba77ac2281e7a97a44af952c9
#
_cell.length_a   1.000
_cell.length_b   1.000
_cell.length_c   1.000
_cell.angle_alpha   90.00
_cell.angle_beta   90.00
_cell.angle_gamma   90.00
#
_symmetry.space_group_name_H-M   'P 1'
#
loop_
_entity.id
_entity.type
_entity.pdbx_description
1 polymer ?
#
loop_
_entity_poly.entity_id
_entity_poly.type
_entity_poly.pdbx_seq_one_letter_code
_entity_poly.pdbx_strand_id
1 'polypeptide(L)'
;MPPSFTLPELEADRLKIKRQFRAAAALALMVLAVGAVFYHFVEHLKWLDAFYFCTITLTTIGYGDIVPTTNAGKLFTIFYTLIGIGIIGFFVNLLIKNAALRRELKLEKKRNK
;
A
#
# COMPACT_ATOMS: atom_id res chain seq x y z
N MET A 1 29.72 -5.26 -10.28
CA MET A 1 28.88 -5.36 -11.46
C MET A 1 27.69 -6.28 -11.17
N PRO A 2 26.50 -5.76 -11.27
CA PRO A 2 25.37 -6.63 -11.01
C PRO A 2 25.33 -7.74 -12.05
N PRO A 3 24.98 -8.96 -11.65
CA PRO A 3 24.85 -10.03 -12.62
C PRO A 3 23.79 -9.68 -13.65
N SER A 4 24.09 -9.93 -14.89
CA SER A 4 23.11 -9.75 -15.95
C SER A 4 22.08 -10.85 -15.83
N PHE A 5 20.84 -10.47 -15.51
CA PHE A 5 19.73 -11.41 -15.46
C PHE A 5 19.30 -11.76 -16.88
N THR A 6 19.00 -13.03 -17.11
CA THR A 6 18.42 -13.47 -18.37
C THR A 6 16.95 -13.00 -18.45
N LEU A 7 16.42 -12.92 -19.69
CA LEU A 7 15.00 -12.55 -19.88
C LEU A 7 14.05 -13.49 -19.14
N PRO A 8 14.22 -14.83 -19.18
CA PRO A 8 13.35 -15.71 -18.41
C PRO A 8 13.38 -15.46 -16.92
N GLU A 9 14.56 -15.14 -16.34
CA GLU A 9 14.68 -14.83 -14.93
C GLU A 9 13.95 -13.53 -14.57
N LEU A 10 14.12 -12.48 -15.39
CA LEU A 10 13.45 -11.21 -15.19
C LEU A 10 11.93 -11.34 -15.30
N GLU A 11 11.47 -12.14 -16.26
CA GLU A 11 10.02 -12.39 -16.44
C GLU A 11 9.43 -13.17 -15.26
N ALA A 12 10.16 -14.16 -14.74
CA ALA A 12 9.75 -14.92 -13.57
C ALA A 12 9.65 -14.01 -12.34
N ASP A 13 10.65 -13.15 -12.13
CA ASP A 13 10.66 -12.19 -11.03
C ASP A 13 9.51 -11.18 -11.16
N ARG A 14 9.21 -10.75 -12.37
CA ARG A 14 8.10 -9.85 -12.64
C ARG A 14 6.76 -10.47 -12.28
N LEU A 15 6.56 -11.75 -12.63
CA LEU A 15 5.34 -12.47 -12.26
C LEU A 15 5.21 -12.62 -10.76
N LYS A 16 6.31 -12.91 -10.07
CA LYS A 16 6.34 -13.03 -8.61
C LYS A 16 5.97 -11.71 -7.95
N ILE A 17 6.57 -10.60 -8.40
CA ILE A 17 6.30 -9.26 -7.88
C ILE A 17 4.86 -8.85 -8.17
N LYS A 18 4.36 -9.17 -9.35
CA LYS A 18 2.97 -8.87 -9.74
C LYS A 18 1.98 -9.59 -8.82
N ARG A 19 2.27 -10.83 -8.47
CA ARG A 19 1.45 -11.62 -7.54
C ARG A 19 1.49 -11.01 -6.14
N GLN A 20 2.69 -10.63 -5.66
CA GLN A 20 2.88 -9.97 -4.37
C GLN A 20 2.18 -8.60 -4.35
N PHE A 21 2.24 -7.87 -5.46
CA PHE A 21 1.58 -6.59 -5.61
C PHE A 21 0.06 -6.71 -5.45
N ARG A 22 -0.55 -7.72 -6.07
CA ARG A 22 -1.98 -7.97 -5.93
C ARG A 22 -2.36 -8.31 -4.50
N ALA A 23 -1.55 -9.14 -3.84
CA ALA A 23 -1.78 -9.49 -2.44
C ALA A 23 -1.65 -8.26 -1.54
N ALA A 24 -0.63 -7.43 -1.77
CA ALA A 24 -0.43 -6.20 -1.00
C ALA A 24 -1.55 -5.20 -1.22
N ALA A 25 -2.02 -5.06 -2.48
CA ALA A 25 -3.15 -4.18 -2.80
C ALA A 25 -4.43 -4.65 -2.12
N ALA A 26 -4.70 -5.95 -2.13
CA ALA A 26 -5.85 -6.53 -1.44
C ALA A 26 -5.78 -6.29 0.05
N LEU A 27 -4.59 -6.45 0.64
CA LEU A 27 -4.36 -6.22 2.06
C LEU A 27 -4.55 -4.75 2.41
N ALA A 28 -4.05 -3.84 1.58
CA ALA A 28 -4.22 -2.39 1.78
C ALA A 28 -5.70 -2.00 1.73
N LEU A 29 -6.45 -2.55 0.76
CA LEU A 29 -7.89 -2.31 0.68
C LEU A 29 -8.62 -2.87 1.89
N MET A 30 -8.21 -4.04 2.38
CA MET A 30 -8.80 -4.64 3.58
C MET A 30 -8.55 -3.75 4.80
N VAL A 31 -7.33 -3.23 4.96
CA VAL A 31 -7.00 -2.33 6.06
C VAL A 31 -7.83 -1.05 5.98
N LEU A 32 -8.01 -0.49 4.79
CA LEU A 32 -8.87 0.69 4.59
C LEU A 32 -10.31 0.37 4.97
N ALA A 33 -10.82 -0.78 4.54
CA ALA A 33 -12.20 -1.19 4.82
C ALA A 33 -12.43 -1.39 6.32
N VAL A 34 -11.51 -2.07 7.00
CA VAL A 34 -11.61 -2.31 8.44
C VAL A 34 -11.60 -0.99 9.19
N GLY A 35 -10.69 -0.08 8.83
CA GLY A 35 -10.63 1.24 9.44
C GLY A 35 -11.89 2.05 9.21
N ALA A 36 -12.41 2.04 7.99
CA ALA A 36 -13.62 2.77 7.63
C ALA A 36 -14.82 2.28 8.45
N VAL A 37 -14.98 0.97 8.59
CA VAL A 37 -16.06 0.37 9.40
C VAL A 37 -15.92 0.81 10.86
N PHE A 38 -14.72 0.74 11.40
CA PHE A 38 -14.47 1.14 12.79
C PHE A 38 -14.81 2.60 13.02
N TYR A 39 -14.30 3.50 12.19
CA TYR A 39 -14.53 4.94 12.38
C TYR A 39 -15.98 5.33 12.10
N HIS A 40 -16.65 4.63 11.19
CA HIS A 40 -18.06 4.86 10.94
C HIS A 40 -18.90 4.60 12.21
N PHE A 41 -18.65 3.48 12.87
CA PHE A 41 -19.44 3.08 14.04
C PHE A 41 -18.99 3.75 15.34
N VAL A 42 -17.68 3.91 15.53
CA VAL A 42 -17.14 4.44 16.80
C VAL A 42 -17.12 5.96 16.81
N GLU A 43 -16.67 6.58 15.72
CA GLU A 43 -16.57 8.05 15.62
C GLU A 43 -17.81 8.68 14.96
N HIS A 44 -18.77 7.87 14.52
CA HIS A 44 -20.01 8.31 13.88
C HIS A 44 -19.76 9.12 12.60
N LEU A 45 -18.70 8.76 11.86
CA LEU A 45 -18.39 9.37 10.58
C LEU A 45 -19.24 8.76 9.46
N LYS A 46 -19.57 9.57 8.47
CA LYS A 46 -20.18 9.05 7.24
C LYS A 46 -19.17 8.10 6.58
N TRP A 47 -19.69 7.14 5.80
CA TRP A 47 -18.82 6.17 5.13
C TRP A 47 -17.71 6.83 4.31
N LEU A 48 -18.07 7.86 3.54
CA LEU A 48 -17.08 8.57 2.72
C LEU A 48 -16.03 9.26 3.59
N ASP A 49 -16.45 9.91 4.68
CA ASP A 49 -15.55 10.59 5.60
C ASP A 49 -14.62 9.59 6.31
N ALA A 50 -15.13 8.41 6.64
CA ALA A 50 -14.34 7.34 7.25
C ALA A 50 -13.27 6.84 6.31
N PHE A 51 -13.61 6.55 5.05
CA PHE A 51 -12.64 6.16 4.03
C PHE A 51 -11.62 7.27 3.77
N TYR A 52 -12.08 8.49 3.68
CA TYR A 52 -11.22 9.65 3.49
C TYR A 52 -10.20 9.77 4.62
N PHE A 53 -10.68 9.69 5.87
CA PHE A 53 -9.81 9.76 7.04
C PHE A 53 -8.76 8.64 7.03
N CYS A 54 -9.16 7.40 6.75
CA CYS A 54 -8.23 6.28 6.67
C CYS A 54 -7.17 6.51 5.58
N THR A 55 -7.60 6.99 4.42
CA THR A 55 -6.70 7.22 3.29
C THR A 55 -5.65 8.28 3.62
N ILE A 56 -6.08 9.45 4.11
CA ILE A 56 -5.13 10.54 4.42
C ILE A 56 -4.23 10.20 5.60
N THR A 57 -4.70 9.33 6.50
CA THR A 57 -3.92 8.90 7.66
C THR A 57 -2.85 7.89 7.26
N LEU A 58 -3.23 6.86 6.50
CA LEU A 58 -2.29 5.80 6.09
C LEU A 58 -1.28 6.29 5.06
N THR A 59 -1.64 7.28 4.25
CA THR A 59 -0.72 7.89 3.30
C THR A 59 0.12 9.00 3.94
N THR A 60 -0.02 9.23 5.23
CA THR A 60 0.70 10.22 6.03
C THR A 60 0.41 11.68 5.68
N ILE A 61 -0.66 11.94 4.92
CA ILE A 61 -1.04 13.32 4.57
C ILE A 61 -1.52 14.08 5.80
N GLY A 62 -2.50 13.53 6.51
CA GLY A 62 -2.95 14.04 7.80
C GLY A 62 -3.39 15.49 7.80
N TYR A 63 -4.39 15.85 6.99
CA TYR A 63 -4.85 17.23 6.92
C TYR A 63 -5.37 17.79 8.25
N GLY A 64 -5.87 16.92 9.14
CA GLY A 64 -6.38 17.36 10.43
C GLY A 64 -7.79 17.93 10.41
N ASP A 65 -8.48 17.84 9.28
CA ASP A 65 -9.88 18.27 9.14
C ASP A 65 -10.85 17.27 9.77
N ILE A 66 -10.50 16.00 9.80
CA ILE A 66 -11.22 14.95 10.50
C ILE A 66 -10.26 14.26 11.44
N VAL A 67 -10.58 14.22 12.74
CA VAL A 67 -9.72 13.60 13.75
C VAL A 67 -10.58 12.78 14.69
N PRO A 68 -10.06 11.69 15.27
CA PRO A 68 -10.80 10.92 16.26
C PRO A 68 -11.01 11.75 17.53
N THR A 69 -12.22 11.71 18.07
CA THR A 69 -12.58 12.47 19.26
C THR A 69 -12.78 11.59 20.49
N THR A 70 -13.09 10.30 20.28
CA THR A 70 -13.29 9.37 21.39
C THR A 70 -11.97 8.76 21.83
N ASN A 71 -11.89 8.32 23.08
CA ASN A 71 -10.72 7.63 23.59
C ASN A 71 -10.49 6.31 22.84
N ALA A 72 -11.56 5.58 22.57
CA ALA A 72 -11.48 4.33 21.80
C ALA A 72 -10.96 4.58 20.41
N GLY A 73 -11.45 5.63 19.74
CA GLY A 73 -10.99 6.01 18.40
C GLY A 73 -9.52 6.39 18.38
N LYS A 74 -9.08 7.17 19.37
CA LYS A 74 -7.66 7.56 19.48
C LYS A 74 -6.77 6.36 19.72
N LEU A 75 -7.16 5.46 20.61
CA LEU A 75 -6.38 4.25 20.90
C LEU A 75 -6.27 3.35 19.68
N PHE A 76 -7.39 3.11 19.01
CA PHE A 76 -7.41 2.35 17.76
C PHE A 76 -6.51 2.99 16.70
N THR A 77 -6.56 4.31 16.59
CA THR A 77 -5.76 5.05 15.61
C THR A 77 -4.27 4.83 15.82
N ILE A 78 -3.81 4.80 17.07
CA ILE A 78 -2.39 4.55 17.39
C ILE A 78 -1.94 3.22 16.79
N PHE A 79 -2.65 2.13 17.08
CA PHE A 79 -2.29 0.80 16.56
C PHE A 79 -2.54 0.69 15.06
N TYR A 80 -3.64 1.27 14.61
CA TYR A 80 -4.02 1.24 13.19
C TYR A 80 -2.97 1.90 12.31
N THR A 81 -2.48 3.07 12.71
CA THR A 81 -1.47 3.78 11.93
C THR A 81 -0.13 3.06 11.91
N LEU A 82 0.27 2.47 13.04
CA LEU A 82 1.53 1.72 13.10
C LEU A 82 1.50 0.50 12.17
N ILE A 83 0.42 -0.25 12.20
CA ILE A 83 0.25 -1.42 11.34
C ILE A 83 0.07 -0.98 9.88
N GLY A 84 -0.75 0.03 9.66
CA GLY A 84 -1.07 0.54 8.33
C GLY A 84 0.14 1.10 7.61
N ILE A 85 1.00 1.83 8.30
CA ILE A 85 2.24 2.37 7.71
C ILE A 85 3.13 1.23 7.23
N GLY A 86 3.24 0.14 8.01
CA GLY A 86 4.00 -1.03 7.61
C GLY A 86 3.48 -1.65 6.32
N ILE A 87 2.15 -1.82 6.23
CA ILE A 87 1.50 -2.40 5.06
C ILE A 87 1.64 -1.50 3.83
N ILE A 88 1.39 -0.21 4.00
CA ILE A 88 1.50 0.75 2.90
C ILE A 88 2.95 0.88 2.45
N GLY A 89 3.90 0.88 3.39
CA GLY A 89 5.33 0.89 3.07
C GLY A 89 5.74 -0.33 2.25
N PHE A 90 5.24 -1.50 2.60
CA PHE A 90 5.48 -2.72 1.85
C PHE A 90 4.90 -2.62 0.43
N PHE A 91 3.68 -2.09 0.30
CA PHE A 91 3.04 -1.87 -1.00
C PHE A 91 3.86 -0.93 -1.87
N VAL A 92 4.32 0.20 -1.32
CA VAL A 92 5.15 1.17 -2.03
C VAL A 92 6.48 0.54 -2.46
N ASN A 93 7.09 -0.27 -1.58
CA ASN A 93 8.32 -0.99 -1.90
C ASN A 93 8.13 -1.93 -3.10
N LEU A 94 7.02 -2.66 -3.14
CA LEU A 94 6.68 -3.51 -4.28
C LEU A 94 6.44 -2.70 -5.56
N LEU A 95 5.81 -1.54 -5.41
CA LEU A 95 5.58 -0.64 -6.54
C LEU A 95 6.90 -0.19 -7.17
N ILE A 96 7.87 0.18 -6.34
CA ILE A 96 9.20 0.60 -6.79
C ILE A 96 9.92 -0.57 -7.46
N LYS A 97 9.88 -1.77 -6.87
CA LYS A 97 10.50 -2.96 -7.44
C LYS A 97 9.89 -3.32 -8.79
N ASN A 98 8.56 -3.22 -8.92
CA ASN A 98 7.88 -3.49 -10.17
C ASN A 98 8.29 -2.52 -11.27
N ALA A 99 8.40 -1.24 -10.94
CA ALA A 99 8.83 -0.20 -11.87
C ALA A 99 10.28 -0.42 -12.33
N ALA A 100 11.18 -0.74 -11.38
CA ALA A 100 12.58 -1.03 -11.68
C ALA A 100 12.72 -2.26 -12.59
N LEU A 101 11.96 -3.31 -12.29
CA LEU A 101 12.01 -4.55 -13.06
C LEU A 101 11.45 -4.35 -14.48
N ARG A 102 10.39 -3.57 -14.62
CA ARG A 102 9.86 -3.20 -15.94
C ARG A 102 10.92 -2.49 -16.78
N ARG A 103 11.65 -1.59 -16.15
CA ARG A 103 12.72 -0.83 -16.81
C ARG A 103 13.83 -1.76 -17.28
N GLU A 104 14.26 -2.70 -16.44
CA GLU A 104 15.30 -3.69 -16.79
C GLU A 104 14.86 -4.59 -17.93
N LEU A 105 13.61 -5.07 -17.89
CA LEU A 105 13.07 -5.89 -18.97
C LEU A 105 13.04 -5.15 -20.30
N LYS A 106 12.67 -3.88 -20.27
CA LYS A 106 12.63 -3.04 -21.45
C LYS A 106 14.03 -2.86 -22.06
N LEU A 107 15.03 -2.63 -21.19
CA LEU A 107 16.41 -2.48 -21.62
C LEU A 107 16.98 -3.79 -22.18
N GLU A 108 16.66 -4.92 -21.55
CA GLU A 108 17.12 -6.23 -21.98
C GLU A 108 16.52 -6.61 -23.34
N LYS A 109 15.26 -6.36 -23.56
CA LYS A 109 14.60 -6.58 -24.84
C LYS A 109 15.21 -5.72 -25.93
N LYS A 110 15.57 -4.48 -25.60
CA LYS A 110 16.21 -3.55 -26.51
C LYS A 110 17.62 -4.00 -26.88
N ARG A 111 18.34 -4.62 -25.92
CA ARG A 111 19.69 -5.14 -26.13
C ARG A 111 19.71 -6.37 -27.02
N ASN A 112 18.66 -7.19 -26.96
CA ASN A 112 18.57 -8.44 -27.71
C ASN A 112 18.01 -8.28 -29.14
N LYS A 113 17.76 -7.05 -29.59
CA LYS A 113 17.32 -6.77 -30.95
C LYS A 113 18.53 -6.57 -31.90
#